data_e3cc0715ce5978dd0112d8677b6e1302
#
_entry.id   e3cc0715ce5978dd0112d8677b6e1302
#
_cell.length_a   1.000
_cell.length_b   1.000
_cell.length_c   1.000
_cell.angle_alpha   90.00
_cell.angle_beta   90.00
_cell.angle_gamma   90.00
#
_symmetry.space_group_name_H-M   'P 1'
#
loop_
_entity.id
_entity.type
_entity.pdbx_description
1 polymer ?
#
loop_
_entity_poly.entity_id
_entity_poly.type
_entity_poly.pdbx_seq_one_letter_code
_entity_poly.pdbx_strand_id
1 'polypeptide(L)'
;MSAFAADVQTAGLLKTVEQRYNRADSLQVLFREEYTRGGHAPRAESGTLELRKPGRMRWEYSDPKGKLVVCDGKNLWMYIPSENRVDKSPLKETDEAEAPIAFLLGKLHFEKEFRNITGKPEGSDTLVAAEPKSDNLPYSAVEFLVTADGRIRNVKVTRLDNSIMVYSFDQEKLNPRFDDKLFHFQVPTGAEVVEAEKN
;
A
#
# COMPACT_ATOMS: atom_id res chain seq x y z
N MET A 1 -4.62 31.39 -16.65
CA MET A 1 -3.24 30.85 -16.77
C MET A 1 -2.82 29.91 -15.62
N SER A 2 -3.70 29.65 -14.62
CA SER A 2 -3.31 28.85 -13.43
C SER A 2 -3.39 27.32 -13.59
N ALA A 3 -4.32 26.78 -14.35
CA ALA A 3 -4.55 25.33 -14.46
C ALA A 3 -3.41 24.59 -15.21
N PHE A 4 -2.91 25.15 -16.31
CA PHE A 4 -1.83 24.52 -17.09
C PHE A 4 -0.49 24.41 -16.33
N ALA A 5 -0.20 25.38 -15.46
CA ALA A 5 1.03 25.34 -14.64
C ALA A 5 0.92 24.30 -13.52
N ALA A 6 -0.26 24.12 -12.93
CA ALA A 6 -0.52 23.11 -11.90
C ALA A 6 -0.41 21.69 -12.46
N ASP A 7 -0.90 21.44 -13.67
CA ASP A 7 -0.81 20.14 -14.35
C ASP A 7 0.63 19.76 -14.67
N VAL A 8 1.45 20.70 -15.17
CA VAL A 8 2.87 20.46 -15.47
C VAL A 8 3.67 20.18 -14.21
N GLN A 9 3.41 20.89 -13.11
CA GLN A 9 4.07 20.69 -11.82
C GLN A 9 3.70 19.32 -11.23
N THR A 10 2.42 18.94 -11.29
CA THR A 10 1.94 17.65 -10.83
C THR A 10 2.57 16.52 -11.64
N ALA A 11 2.62 16.62 -12.96
CA ALA A 11 3.26 15.60 -13.81
C ALA A 11 4.76 15.43 -13.48
N GLY A 12 5.48 16.53 -13.23
CA GLY A 12 6.87 16.49 -12.81
C GLY A 12 7.05 15.79 -11.45
N LEU A 13 6.18 16.09 -10.49
CA LEU A 13 6.18 15.46 -9.16
C LEU A 13 5.92 13.96 -9.27
N LEU A 14 4.93 13.53 -10.07
CA LEU A 14 4.61 12.11 -10.26
C LEU A 14 5.78 11.33 -10.87
N LYS A 15 6.52 11.90 -11.81
CA LYS A 15 7.77 11.30 -12.32
C LYS A 15 8.82 11.14 -11.24
N THR A 16 8.93 12.10 -10.32
CA THR A 16 9.84 12.00 -9.18
C THR A 16 9.44 10.86 -8.24
N VAL A 17 8.13 10.71 -7.95
CA VAL A 17 7.59 9.58 -7.18
C VAL A 17 7.90 8.24 -7.86
N GLU A 18 7.59 8.11 -9.15
CA GLU A 18 7.88 6.90 -9.92
C GLU A 18 9.37 6.55 -9.88
N GLN A 19 10.24 7.52 -10.10
CA GLN A 19 11.69 7.31 -10.05
C GLN A 19 12.15 6.87 -8.67
N ARG A 20 11.62 7.47 -7.61
CA ARG A 20 11.96 7.13 -6.23
C ARG A 20 11.65 5.67 -5.92
N TYR A 21 10.40 5.25 -6.12
CA TYR A 21 9.96 3.92 -5.75
C TYR A 21 10.35 2.84 -6.76
N ASN A 22 10.36 3.15 -8.06
CA ASN A 22 10.72 2.15 -9.08
C ASN A 22 12.20 1.78 -9.07
N ARG A 23 13.10 2.68 -8.61
CA ARG A 23 14.54 2.41 -8.49
C ARG A 23 14.94 1.73 -7.18
N ALA A 24 14.10 1.79 -6.16
CA ALA A 24 14.39 1.14 -4.90
C ALA A 24 14.24 -0.37 -5.02
N ASP A 25 15.21 -1.13 -4.51
CA ASP A 25 15.16 -2.61 -4.44
C ASP A 25 14.46 -3.08 -3.16
N SER A 26 14.47 -2.25 -2.13
CA SER A 26 13.82 -2.52 -0.84
C SER A 26 13.37 -1.22 -0.18
N LEU A 27 12.41 -1.36 0.74
CA LEU A 27 11.81 -0.25 1.47
C LEU A 27 11.45 -0.72 2.88
N GLN A 28 11.66 0.14 3.87
CA GLN A 28 11.09 0.01 5.21
C GLN A 28 10.39 1.30 5.59
N VAL A 29 9.18 1.18 6.14
CA VAL A 29 8.43 2.31 6.68
C VAL A 29 7.68 1.90 7.94
N LEU A 30 7.43 2.82 8.84
CA LEU A 30 6.36 2.70 9.82
C LEU A 30 5.05 3.04 9.13
N PHE A 31 4.03 2.22 9.35
CA PHE A 31 2.69 2.49 8.82
C PHE A 31 1.66 2.66 9.94
N ARG A 32 0.64 3.44 9.64
CA ARG A 32 -0.63 3.49 10.34
C ARG A 32 -1.72 3.39 9.27
N GLU A 33 -2.63 2.46 9.44
CA GLU A 33 -3.81 2.32 8.59
C GLU A 33 -5.07 2.61 9.39
N GLU A 34 -6.02 3.29 8.76
CA GLU A 34 -7.31 3.64 9.35
C GLU A 34 -8.42 3.24 8.38
N TYR A 35 -9.35 2.42 8.87
CA TYR A 35 -10.50 1.97 8.13
C TYR A 35 -11.77 2.62 8.66
N THR A 36 -12.54 3.25 7.76
CA THR A 36 -13.83 3.88 8.07
C THR A 36 -14.92 3.33 7.16
N ARG A 37 -16.03 2.91 7.73
CA ARG A 37 -17.22 2.45 6.99
C ARG A 37 -18.49 2.94 7.66
N GLY A 38 -19.43 3.46 6.85
CA GLY A 38 -20.78 3.78 7.32
C GLY A 38 -20.85 4.82 8.44
N GLY A 39 -19.88 5.76 8.52
CA GLY A 39 -19.85 6.81 9.54
C GLY A 39 -19.44 6.33 10.94
N HIS A 40 -19.03 5.08 11.10
CA HIS A 40 -18.45 4.60 12.35
C HIS A 40 -17.07 5.21 12.62
N ALA A 41 -16.67 5.26 13.89
CA ALA A 41 -15.32 5.67 14.26
C ALA A 41 -14.28 4.83 13.53
N PRO A 42 -13.19 5.42 13.01
CA PRO A 42 -12.16 4.68 12.30
C PRO A 42 -11.50 3.66 13.22
N ARG A 43 -11.32 2.45 12.71
CA ARG A 43 -10.46 1.45 13.34
C ARG A 43 -9.04 1.68 12.83
N ALA A 44 -8.11 1.89 13.76
CA ALA A 44 -6.72 2.14 13.42
C ALA A 44 -5.86 0.93 13.78
N GLU A 45 -4.92 0.61 12.89
CA GLU A 45 -3.90 -0.41 13.09
C GLU A 45 -2.54 0.19 12.71
N SER A 46 -1.44 -0.31 13.26
CA SER A 46 -0.11 0.23 12.97
C SER A 46 0.99 -0.80 13.11
N GLY A 47 2.14 -0.54 12.49
CA GLY A 47 3.28 -1.44 12.55
C GLY A 47 4.43 -1.01 11.65
N THR A 48 5.21 -2.00 11.25
CA THR A 48 6.33 -1.84 10.30
C THR A 48 6.01 -2.58 9.01
N LEU A 49 6.25 -1.93 7.89
CA LEU A 49 6.17 -2.51 6.56
C LEU A 49 7.58 -2.62 5.99
N GLU A 50 7.95 -3.81 5.55
CA GLU A 50 9.18 -4.11 4.86
C GLU A 50 8.87 -4.73 3.50
N LEU A 51 9.50 -4.18 2.47
CA LEU A 51 9.32 -4.58 1.08
C LEU A 51 10.67 -4.90 0.45
N ARG A 52 10.72 -5.93 -0.38
CA ARG A 52 11.87 -6.25 -1.22
C ARG A 52 11.44 -6.82 -2.55
N LYS A 53 11.97 -6.26 -3.63
CA LYS A 53 11.72 -6.78 -4.98
C LYS A 53 12.43 -8.11 -5.21
N PRO A 54 11.86 -8.99 -6.04
CA PRO A 54 10.50 -8.93 -6.57
C PRO A 54 9.47 -9.50 -5.57
N GLY A 55 8.35 -8.81 -5.39
CA GLY A 55 7.12 -9.33 -4.80
C GLY A 55 7.18 -9.82 -3.34
N ARG A 56 8.20 -9.43 -2.55
CA ARG A 56 8.32 -9.83 -1.15
C ARG A 56 7.89 -8.70 -0.24
N MET A 57 7.06 -9.02 0.75
CA MET A 57 6.45 -8.04 1.64
C MET A 57 6.23 -8.64 3.03
N ARG A 58 6.41 -7.83 4.07
CA ARG A 58 6.09 -8.16 5.45
C ARG A 58 5.47 -6.96 6.13
N TRP A 59 4.24 -7.13 6.61
CA TRP A 59 3.57 -6.20 7.49
C TRP A 59 3.56 -6.81 8.88
N GLU A 60 4.32 -6.24 9.79
CA GLU A 60 4.35 -6.65 11.18
C GLU A 60 3.63 -5.62 12.02
N TYR A 61 2.46 -6.00 12.55
CA TYR A 61 1.61 -5.11 13.31
C TYR A 61 2.08 -5.03 14.77
N SER A 62 2.26 -3.80 15.25
CA SER A 62 2.43 -3.50 16.68
C SER A 62 1.08 -3.31 17.38
N ASP A 63 0.06 -2.89 16.63
CA ASP A 63 -1.33 -2.79 17.04
C ASP A 63 -2.27 -3.17 15.88
N PRO A 64 -3.04 -4.26 15.98
CA PRO A 64 -3.06 -5.24 17.06
C PRO A 64 -1.77 -6.07 17.11
N LYS A 65 -1.24 -6.30 18.32
CA LYS A 65 0.03 -6.99 18.52
C LYS A 65 0.01 -8.42 17.95
N GLY A 66 1.02 -8.72 17.13
CA GLY A 66 1.26 -10.07 16.61
C GLY A 66 0.49 -10.41 15.32
N LYS A 67 -0.42 -9.56 14.85
CA LYS A 67 -0.96 -9.68 13.49
C LYS A 67 0.19 -9.53 12.50
N LEU A 68 0.23 -10.42 11.50
CA LEU A 68 1.34 -10.50 10.56
C LEU A 68 0.82 -10.81 9.17
N VAL A 69 1.27 -10.05 8.17
CA VAL A 69 1.03 -10.35 6.76
C VAL A 69 2.39 -10.52 6.08
N VAL A 70 2.60 -11.64 5.41
CA VAL A 70 3.86 -11.93 4.69
C VAL A 70 3.54 -12.36 3.27
N CYS A 71 4.19 -11.72 2.30
CA CYS A 71 4.25 -12.20 0.93
C CYS A 71 5.66 -12.75 0.66
N ASP A 72 5.74 -14.02 0.27
CA ASP A 72 7.01 -14.70 -0.02
C ASP A 72 7.43 -14.62 -1.50
N GLY A 73 6.63 -13.90 -2.31
CA GLY A 73 6.77 -13.80 -3.77
C GLY A 73 5.90 -14.80 -4.54
N LYS A 74 5.21 -15.71 -3.85
CA LYS A 74 4.29 -16.71 -4.43
C LYS A 74 2.94 -16.73 -3.73
N ASN A 75 2.95 -16.63 -2.41
CA ASN A 75 1.76 -16.67 -1.57
C ASN A 75 1.73 -15.47 -0.64
N LEU A 76 0.51 -15.05 -0.32
CA LEU A 76 0.23 -14.15 0.78
C LEU A 76 -0.23 -14.99 1.98
N TRP A 77 0.35 -14.70 3.13
CA TRP A 77 0.04 -15.31 4.42
C TRP A 77 -0.43 -14.22 5.36
N MET A 78 -1.60 -14.39 5.97
CA MET A 78 -2.11 -13.46 6.98
C MET A 78 -2.38 -14.24 8.27
N TYR A 79 -1.66 -13.91 9.33
CA TYR A 79 -1.87 -14.47 10.66
C TYR A 79 -2.69 -13.52 11.53
N ILE A 80 -3.77 -14.05 12.10
CA ILE A 80 -4.69 -13.36 13.00
C ILE A 80 -4.56 -14.00 14.37
N PRO A 81 -3.77 -13.41 15.32
CA PRO A 81 -3.49 -14.03 16.62
C PRO A 81 -4.73 -14.27 17.47
N SER A 82 -5.72 -13.37 17.44
CA SER A 82 -6.96 -13.50 18.21
C SER A 82 -7.80 -14.73 17.85
N GLU A 83 -7.62 -15.24 16.61
CA GLU A 83 -8.30 -16.42 16.10
C GLU A 83 -7.37 -17.64 16.01
N ASN A 84 -6.08 -17.45 16.29
CA ASN A 84 -5.01 -18.42 16.04
C ASN A 84 -5.11 -19.04 14.64
N ARG A 85 -5.39 -18.17 13.64
CA ARG A 85 -5.71 -18.55 12.26
C ARG A 85 -4.73 -17.93 11.29
N VAL A 86 -4.37 -18.69 10.26
CA VAL A 86 -3.55 -18.26 9.13
C VAL A 86 -4.37 -18.40 7.84
N ASP A 87 -4.61 -17.28 7.17
CA ASP A 87 -5.17 -17.29 5.82
C ASP A 87 -4.03 -17.30 4.81
N LYS A 88 -4.11 -18.21 3.83
CA LYS A 88 -3.14 -18.35 2.75
C LYS A 88 -3.83 -18.21 1.40
N SER A 89 -3.30 -17.34 0.54
CA SER A 89 -3.78 -17.16 -0.82
C SER A 89 -2.62 -17.02 -1.82
N PRO A 90 -2.79 -17.43 -3.08
CA PRO A 90 -1.83 -17.14 -4.14
C PRO A 90 -1.69 -15.62 -4.37
N LEU A 91 -0.49 -15.13 -4.64
CA LEU A 91 -0.22 -13.70 -4.84
C LEU A 91 -1.05 -13.09 -5.99
N LYS A 92 -1.33 -13.87 -7.04
CA LYS A 92 -2.08 -13.40 -8.22
C LYS A 92 -3.52 -12.98 -7.92
N GLU A 93 -4.15 -13.56 -6.91
CA GLU A 93 -5.53 -13.24 -6.52
C GLU A 93 -5.60 -12.00 -5.62
N THR A 94 -4.47 -11.62 -5.00
CA THR A 94 -4.38 -10.46 -4.11
C THR A 94 -3.90 -9.20 -4.81
N ASP A 95 -3.26 -9.30 -6.00
CA ASP A 95 -2.76 -8.15 -6.76
C ASP A 95 -3.88 -7.12 -7.07
N GLU A 96 -5.11 -7.60 -7.25
CA GLU A 96 -6.27 -6.74 -7.53
C GLU A 96 -6.84 -6.06 -6.26
N ALA A 97 -6.72 -6.70 -5.10
CA ALA A 97 -7.32 -6.21 -3.86
C ALA A 97 -6.47 -5.11 -3.19
N GLU A 98 -5.16 -5.12 -3.42
CA GLU A 98 -4.19 -4.22 -2.77
C GLU A 98 -3.46 -3.29 -3.75
N ALA A 99 -3.98 -3.15 -4.98
CA ALA A 99 -3.39 -2.34 -6.04
C ALA A 99 -2.95 -0.92 -5.60
N PRO A 100 -3.65 -0.20 -4.70
CA PRO A 100 -3.19 1.12 -4.28
C PRO A 100 -1.86 1.12 -3.50
N ILE A 101 -1.45 -0.05 -2.97
CA ILE A 101 -0.19 -0.23 -2.24
C ILE A 101 0.85 -0.94 -3.10
N ALA A 102 0.44 -1.52 -4.24
CA ALA A 102 1.34 -2.18 -5.19
C ALA A 102 2.44 -1.24 -5.72
N PHE A 103 2.24 0.09 -5.67
CA PHE A 103 3.29 1.04 -5.99
C PHE A 103 4.51 0.91 -5.07
N LEU A 104 4.32 0.51 -3.82
CA LEU A 104 5.42 0.23 -2.90
C LEU A 104 6.27 -0.94 -3.38
N LEU A 105 5.72 -1.84 -4.20
CA LEU A 105 6.44 -2.94 -4.84
C LEU A 105 7.25 -2.51 -6.08
N GLY A 106 7.28 -1.22 -6.39
CA GLY A 106 8.12 -0.64 -7.43
C GLY A 106 7.66 -0.87 -8.86
N LYS A 107 6.36 -0.91 -9.09
CA LYS A 107 5.73 -0.96 -10.42
C LYS A 107 4.78 0.22 -10.67
N LEU A 108 5.06 1.36 -10.05
CA LEU A 108 4.19 2.52 -10.16
C LEU A 108 4.34 3.21 -11.52
N HIS A 109 3.22 3.35 -12.22
CA HIS A 109 3.10 4.10 -13.45
C HIS A 109 1.77 4.87 -13.45
N PHE A 110 1.78 6.09 -12.90
CA PHE A 110 0.56 6.88 -12.72
C PHE A 110 -0.26 7.02 -14.00
N GLU A 111 0.38 7.41 -15.10
CA GLU A 111 -0.32 7.62 -16.36
C GLU A 111 -0.92 6.33 -16.96
N LYS A 112 -0.39 5.15 -16.61
CA LYS A 112 -0.94 3.87 -17.08
C LYS A 112 -2.09 3.39 -16.22
N GLU A 113 -2.00 3.62 -14.92
CA GLU A 113 -2.90 3.03 -13.93
C GLU A 113 -4.08 3.95 -13.60
N PHE A 114 -3.88 5.28 -13.73
CA PHE A 114 -4.87 6.27 -13.30
C PHE A 114 -5.27 7.23 -14.42
N ARG A 115 -6.49 7.77 -14.28
CA ARG A 115 -7.08 8.84 -15.08
C ARG A 115 -7.52 9.99 -14.16
N ASN A 116 -7.89 11.13 -14.74
CA ASN A 116 -8.39 12.31 -14.03
C ASN A 116 -7.45 12.79 -12.91
N ILE A 117 -6.14 12.69 -13.16
CA ILE A 117 -5.12 13.03 -12.16
C ILE A 117 -5.10 14.54 -11.97
N THR A 118 -5.25 14.98 -10.73
CA THR A 118 -5.17 16.38 -10.33
C THR A 118 -4.25 16.55 -9.15
N GLY A 119 -3.57 17.70 -9.04
CA GLY A 119 -2.71 18.03 -7.92
C GLY A 119 -3.08 19.39 -7.34
N LYS A 120 -3.13 19.49 -6.01
CA LYS A 120 -3.30 20.76 -5.29
C LYS A 120 -2.32 20.87 -4.13
N PRO A 121 -1.80 22.07 -3.83
CA PRO A 121 -0.97 22.28 -2.65
C PRO A 121 -1.72 21.93 -1.36
N GLU A 122 -1.07 21.23 -0.45
CA GLU A 122 -1.54 20.93 0.91
C GLU A 122 -0.41 21.16 1.91
N GLY A 123 -0.35 22.36 2.48
CA GLY A 123 0.79 22.80 3.29
C GLY A 123 2.08 22.84 2.48
N SER A 124 3.10 22.10 2.89
CA SER A 124 4.37 21.93 2.18
C SER A 124 4.35 20.83 1.11
N ASP A 125 3.27 20.05 1.09
CA ASP A 125 3.13 18.87 0.27
C ASP A 125 2.13 19.11 -0.88
N THR A 126 1.94 18.12 -1.74
CA THR A 126 0.93 18.14 -2.81
C THR A 126 -0.03 16.99 -2.60
N LEU A 127 -1.32 17.28 -2.53
CA LEU A 127 -2.36 16.27 -2.60
C LEU A 127 -2.66 15.97 -4.07
N VAL A 128 -2.38 14.73 -4.46
CA VAL A 128 -2.67 14.20 -5.81
C VAL A 128 -3.88 13.31 -5.71
N ALA A 129 -4.96 13.65 -6.42
CA ALA A 129 -6.15 12.83 -6.55
C ALA A 129 -6.20 12.17 -7.93
N ALA A 130 -6.64 10.91 -7.98
CA ALA A 130 -6.70 10.12 -9.20
C ALA A 130 -7.81 9.06 -9.13
N GLU A 131 -8.29 8.65 -10.29
CA GLU A 131 -9.24 7.55 -10.46
C GLU A 131 -8.54 6.38 -11.17
N PRO A 132 -8.84 5.11 -10.82
CA PRO A 132 -8.31 3.97 -11.55
C PRO A 132 -8.79 3.97 -13.01
N LYS A 133 -7.96 3.50 -13.93
CA LYS A 133 -8.37 3.26 -15.33
C LYS A 133 -9.10 1.94 -15.49
N SER A 134 -8.77 0.96 -14.67
CA SER A 134 -9.42 -0.35 -14.67
C SER A 134 -10.71 -0.30 -13.85
N ASP A 135 -11.81 -0.74 -14.44
CA ASP A 135 -13.10 -0.85 -13.77
C ASP A 135 -13.21 -2.14 -12.91
N ASN A 136 -12.22 -3.05 -12.99
CA ASN A 136 -12.16 -4.29 -12.22
C ASN A 136 -11.55 -4.12 -10.83
N LEU A 137 -11.11 -2.90 -10.47
CA LEU A 137 -10.51 -2.64 -9.17
C LEU A 137 -11.59 -2.37 -8.09
N PRO A 138 -11.37 -2.79 -6.83
CA PRO A 138 -12.36 -2.67 -5.77
C PRO A 138 -12.46 -1.25 -5.18
N TYR A 139 -11.92 -0.26 -5.87
CA TYR A 139 -11.93 1.14 -5.43
C TYR A 139 -12.23 2.12 -6.59
N SER A 140 -12.81 3.27 -6.24
CA SER A 140 -13.24 4.30 -7.19
C SER A 140 -12.31 5.51 -7.25
N ALA A 141 -11.54 5.77 -6.18
CA ALA A 141 -10.63 6.91 -6.12
C ALA A 141 -9.44 6.63 -5.20
N VAL A 142 -8.33 7.29 -5.49
CA VAL A 142 -7.13 7.28 -4.66
C VAL A 142 -6.59 8.70 -4.52
N GLU A 143 -6.18 9.08 -3.32
CA GLU A 143 -5.50 10.33 -3.04
C GLU A 143 -4.12 10.03 -2.44
N PHE A 144 -3.08 10.70 -2.94
CA PHE A 144 -1.71 10.60 -2.44
C PHE A 144 -1.27 11.95 -1.87
N LEU A 145 -0.80 11.98 -0.64
CA LEU A 145 -0.10 13.14 -0.11
C LEU A 145 1.39 12.96 -0.35
N VAL A 146 1.96 13.83 -1.18
CA VAL A 146 3.31 13.68 -1.71
C VAL A 146 4.17 14.88 -1.34
N THR A 147 5.34 14.65 -0.78
CA THR A 147 6.34 15.69 -0.50
C THR A 147 7.04 16.16 -1.77
N ALA A 148 7.67 17.32 -1.74
CA ALA A 148 8.38 17.88 -2.89
C ALA A 148 9.51 16.98 -3.43
N ASP A 149 10.12 16.12 -2.58
CA ASP A 149 11.14 15.14 -2.95
C ASP A 149 10.56 13.79 -3.42
N GLY A 150 9.23 13.71 -3.61
CA GLY A 150 8.55 12.55 -4.16
C GLY A 150 8.29 11.42 -3.16
N ARG A 151 8.37 11.68 -1.85
CA ARG A 151 7.95 10.70 -0.84
C ARG A 151 6.45 10.74 -0.66
N ILE A 152 5.80 9.57 -0.65
CA ILE A 152 4.39 9.43 -0.32
C ILE A 152 4.24 9.34 1.19
N ARG A 153 3.53 10.30 1.79
CA ARG A 153 3.22 10.33 3.24
C ARG A 153 1.92 9.64 3.56
N ASN A 154 0.91 9.83 2.69
CA ASN A 154 -0.39 9.22 2.89
C ASN A 154 -0.92 8.68 1.56
N VAL A 155 -1.68 7.59 1.66
CA VAL A 155 -2.53 7.07 0.58
C VAL A 155 -3.93 6.89 1.15
N LYS A 156 -4.92 7.55 0.54
CA LYS A 156 -6.33 7.37 0.88
C LYS A 156 -7.01 6.67 -0.28
N VAL A 157 -7.67 5.56 0.02
CA VAL A 157 -8.40 4.73 -0.94
C VAL A 157 -9.88 4.82 -0.64
N THR A 158 -10.68 5.23 -1.61
CA THR A 158 -12.14 5.19 -1.53
C THR A 158 -12.62 3.97 -2.31
N ARG A 159 -13.23 3.01 -1.61
CA ARG A 159 -13.72 1.77 -2.19
C ARG A 159 -15.08 1.95 -2.84
N LEU A 160 -15.51 0.96 -3.65
CA LEU A 160 -16.81 0.98 -4.33
C LEU A 160 -18.02 0.98 -3.37
N ASP A 161 -17.86 0.44 -2.15
CA ASP A 161 -18.87 0.46 -1.08
C ASP A 161 -18.82 1.75 -0.23
N ASN A 162 -18.07 2.77 -0.67
CA ASN A 162 -17.81 4.03 0.02
C ASN A 162 -17.07 3.88 1.36
N SER A 163 -16.51 2.72 1.66
CA SER A 163 -15.56 2.62 2.76
C SER A 163 -14.24 3.30 2.39
N ILE A 164 -13.54 3.81 3.38
CA ILE A 164 -12.31 4.56 3.20
C ILE A 164 -11.19 3.88 3.98
N MET A 165 -10.07 3.66 3.31
CA MET A 165 -8.82 3.22 3.91
C MET A 165 -7.79 4.33 3.77
N VAL A 166 -7.17 4.72 4.87
CA VAL A 166 -6.09 5.72 4.89
C VAL A 166 -4.83 5.05 5.42
N TYR A 167 -3.78 5.08 4.62
CA TYR A 167 -2.44 4.66 5.04
C TYR A 167 -1.59 5.90 5.26
N SER A 168 -0.91 5.97 6.41
CA SER A 168 0.09 6.98 6.71
C SER A 168 1.44 6.31 6.85
N PHE A 169 2.48 6.89 6.25
CA PHE A 169 3.83 6.35 6.25
C PHE A 169 4.83 7.31 6.88
N ASP A 170 5.68 6.79 7.75
CA ASP A 170 6.72 7.56 8.42
C ASP A 170 8.04 6.77 8.47
N GLN A 171 9.12 7.44 8.80
CA GLN A 171 10.47 6.87 8.96
C GLN A 171 10.92 6.03 7.75
N GLU A 172 10.59 6.47 6.53
CA GLU A 172 10.96 5.77 5.30
C GLU A 172 12.47 5.59 5.17
N LYS A 173 12.87 4.35 4.89
CA LYS A 173 14.24 3.97 4.54
C LYS A 173 14.23 3.25 3.19
N LEU A 174 14.96 3.79 2.22
CA LEU A 174 15.14 3.17 0.91
C LEU A 174 16.40 2.30 0.91
N ASN A 175 16.30 1.15 0.25
CA ASN A 175 17.37 0.17 0.06
C ASN A 175 18.00 -0.37 1.36
N PRO A 176 17.22 -0.60 2.47
CA PRO A 176 17.75 -1.33 3.61
C PRO A 176 18.12 -2.76 3.21
N ARG A 177 19.11 -3.33 3.88
CA ARG A 177 19.48 -4.76 3.71
C ARG A 177 18.59 -5.61 4.60
N PHE A 178 17.96 -6.62 4.01
CA PHE A 178 17.13 -7.59 4.73
C PHE A 178 17.69 -9.00 4.58
N ASP A 179 17.59 -9.81 5.64
CA ASP A 179 17.78 -11.26 5.55
C ASP A 179 16.59 -11.86 4.77
N ASP A 180 16.86 -12.85 3.93
CA ASP A 180 15.85 -13.58 3.17
C ASP A 180 14.77 -14.22 4.06
N LYS A 181 15.16 -14.66 5.26
CA LYS A 181 14.28 -15.28 6.25
C LYS A 181 13.16 -14.36 6.71
N LEU A 182 13.35 -13.02 6.61
CA LEU A 182 12.34 -12.04 7.00
C LEU A 182 11.02 -12.23 6.23
N PHE A 183 11.10 -12.68 4.98
CA PHE A 183 9.97 -12.88 4.09
C PHE A 183 9.50 -14.35 4.01
N HIS A 184 9.95 -15.19 4.92
CA HIS A 184 9.46 -16.56 5.06
C HIS A 184 8.48 -16.64 6.22
N PHE A 185 7.22 -16.97 5.90
CA PHE A 185 6.22 -17.19 6.92
C PHE A 185 6.37 -18.57 7.57
N GLN A 186 6.35 -18.61 8.90
CA GLN A 186 6.31 -19.85 9.66
C GLN A 186 4.95 -19.92 10.38
N VAL A 187 4.20 -20.97 10.09
CA VAL A 187 2.91 -21.21 10.74
C VAL A 187 3.11 -21.38 12.25
N PRO A 188 2.47 -20.55 13.09
CA PRO A 188 2.55 -20.69 14.52
C PRO A 188 1.99 -22.05 14.98
N THR A 189 2.56 -22.59 16.07
CA THR A 189 2.12 -23.88 16.61
C THR A 189 0.63 -23.85 16.98
N GLY A 190 -0.12 -24.81 16.44
CA GLY A 190 -1.55 -24.96 16.68
C GLY A 190 -2.44 -23.97 15.94
N ALA A 191 -1.88 -23.14 15.04
CA ALA A 191 -2.70 -22.26 14.21
C ALA A 191 -3.42 -23.07 13.12
N GLU A 192 -4.69 -22.74 12.89
CA GLU A 192 -5.47 -23.26 11.78
C GLU A 192 -5.02 -22.57 10.48
N VAL A 193 -4.75 -23.35 9.42
CA VAL A 193 -4.43 -22.80 8.11
C VAL A 193 -5.63 -22.95 7.20
N VAL A 194 -6.14 -21.82 6.71
CA VAL A 194 -7.23 -21.73 5.74
C VAL A 194 -6.64 -21.30 4.39
N GLU A 195 -6.77 -22.15 3.38
CA GLU A 195 -6.36 -21.80 2.01
C GLU A 195 -7.55 -21.22 1.26
N ALA A 196 -7.31 -20.13 0.50
CA ALA A 196 -8.32 -19.62 -0.42
C ALA A 196 -8.68 -20.71 -1.45
N GLU A 197 -9.98 -20.98 -1.63
CA GLU A 197 -10.44 -21.92 -2.64
C GLU A 197 -10.00 -21.42 -4.03
N LYS A 198 -9.42 -22.33 -4.81
CA LYS A 198 -9.10 -22.04 -6.22
C LYS A 198 -10.40 -21.99 -7.00
N ASN A 199 -10.87 -20.78 -7.29
CA ASN A 199 -11.91 -20.58 -8.31
C ASN A 199 -11.31 -20.65 -9.72
#